data_b249bfdbe2d6a3d5c70f7449e161a876
#
_entry.id   b249bfdbe2d6a3d5c70f7449e161a876
#
_cell.length_a   1.000
_cell.length_b   1.000
_cell.length_c   1.000
_cell.angle_alpha   90.00
_cell.angle_beta   90.00
_cell.angle_gamma   90.00
#
_symmetry.space_group_name_H-M   'P 1'
#
loop_
_entity.id
_entity.type
_entity.pdbx_description
1 polymer ?
#
loop_
_entity_poly.entity_id
_entity_poly.type
_entity_poly.pdbx_seq_one_letter_code
_entity_poly.pdbx_strand_id
1 'polypeptide(L)'
;MKHLRLLGMESEREALLKTMQDLECVEISHIDGSEEALKTGLAKPDDRALLNAQEESRAYRAALAALDRFAPEKKGMFRKRQGVSRASFFDEENERQARAAAEAINADMRRLGEIESERTKNEALRASLTPWLAVDAPLDSTDGVLSLLFGTVGATVTDDALRALSDSLSGLLTWQQASSDKTLRYLLIACHKSVKEQALSALRELGFSTVSFRGLCGTAEENDKKLEAALAALESERREIERRVERFGGNRETLLEASDRAAILLRREEAKSRLIETDKVFLLEGWLPADRCTALEKALEPFTCAVETREPAEDEYPQVPVQLRNNKLTRPLNMVTEMYSLPAYDGVDPNPLMAPFFILFYGIMMADMGYGLLMMIASVIIGKKYRPKGTSGELFSLLGLCGLSTFIVGAMTGGFFGDFLTQLVAIVSPGTVFALPKLFDPLDDLTMILIGSMALGLVQIITGMAISLIEKCKRKKFLDAFFEEITWWIVFLGIALAVLKKGTAVLYLGCALVLLGPIVQGKGWVKLTGVFGSIYNHVTGYFGDILSYTRLMALMLAGSVIAQVFNMLAAMPGNVVAFLIISMLGNAMNFGLNLLGCYVHDLRLQCLEFFNKFYVDGGKPFRPMTLDTEYVDLQ
;
A
#
# COMPACT_ATOMS: atom_id res chain seq x y z
N MET A 1 20.47 -16.41 -11.35
CA MET A 1 19.36 -16.78 -12.25
C MET A 1 19.88 -17.42 -13.51
N LYS A 2 19.10 -18.28 -14.16
CA LYS A 2 19.37 -18.78 -15.52
C LYS A 2 18.23 -18.39 -16.44
N HIS A 3 18.54 -18.10 -17.67
CA HIS A 3 17.52 -17.91 -18.71
C HIS A 3 17.02 -19.29 -19.17
N LEU A 4 15.72 -19.47 -19.13
CA LEU A 4 15.02 -20.69 -19.55
C LEU A 4 14.37 -20.43 -20.90
N ARG A 5 14.60 -21.34 -21.86
CA ARG A 5 13.83 -21.45 -23.10
C ARG A 5 13.27 -22.84 -23.18
N LEU A 6 11.95 -22.96 -23.30
CA LEU A 6 11.24 -24.23 -23.34
C LEU A 6 10.34 -24.29 -24.58
N LEU A 7 10.50 -25.35 -25.36
CA LEU A 7 9.64 -25.67 -26.48
C LEU A 7 8.84 -26.94 -26.13
N GLY A 8 7.54 -26.83 -26.08
CA GLY A 8 6.65 -27.94 -25.71
C GLY A 8 5.51 -28.17 -26.70
N MET A 9 4.86 -29.31 -26.59
CA MET A 9 3.68 -29.65 -27.41
C MET A 9 2.44 -28.91 -26.89
N GLU A 10 1.62 -28.38 -27.81
CA GLU A 10 0.40 -27.64 -27.46
C GLU A 10 -0.58 -28.53 -26.65
N SER A 11 -0.69 -29.82 -26.97
CA SER A 11 -1.54 -30.75 -26.25
C SER A 11 -1.19 -30.96 -24.78
N GLU A 12 0.05 -30.71 -24.38
CA GLU A 12 0.57 -30.88 -23.03
C GLU A 12 0.73 -29.55 -22.27
N ARG A 13 0.44 -28.41 -22.91
CA ARG A 13 0.65 -27.06 -22.38
C ARG A 13 0.05 -26.85 -20.99
N GLU A 14 -1.21 -27.22 -20.80
CA GLU A 14 -1.92 -27.06 -19.52
C GLU A 14 -1.26 -27.85 -18.38
N ALA A 15 -0.94 -29.13 -18.65
CA ALA A 15 -0.32 -29.97 -17.64
C ALA A 15 1.10 -29.49 -17.29
N LEU A 16 1.84 -29.03 -18.31
CA LEU A 16 3.20 -28.50 -18.13
C LEU A 16 3.19 -27.21 -17.31
N LEU A 17 2.33 -26.24 -17.65
CA LEU A 17 2.20 -24.99 -16.89
C LEU A 17 1.74 -25.25 -15.45
N LYS A 18 0.83 -26.22 -15.23
CA LYS A 18 0.43 -26.65 -13.89
C LYS A 18 1.61 -27.19 -13.10
N THR A 19 2.42 -28.06 -13.71
CA THR A 19 3.62 -28.63 -13.07
C THR A 19 4.64 -27.52 -12.72
N MET A 20 4.85 -26.56 -13.61
CA MET A 20 5.74 -25.42 -13.34
C MET A 20 5.20 -24.53 -12.23
N GLN A 21 3.87 -24.33 -12.16
CA GLN A 21 3.21 -23.59 -11.09
C GLN A 21 3.33 -24.31 -9.73
N ASP A 22 3.22 -25.65 -9.73
CA ASP A 22 3.41 -26.48 -8.52
C ASP A 22 4.85 -26.42 -7.98
N LEU A 23 5.84 -26.21 -8.84
CA LEU A 23 7.24 -26.04 -8.46
C LEU A 23 7.57 -24.63 -7.95
N GLU A 24 6.77 -23.63 -8.27
CA GLU A 24 6.94 -22.23 -7.86
C GLU A 24 8.34 -21.66 -8.14
N CYS A 25 8.97 -22.05 -9.25
CA CYS A 25 10.37 -21.71 -9.51
C CYS A 25 10.62 -20.97 -10.83
N VAL A 26 9.61 -20.76 -11.67
CA VAL A 26 9.78 -20.14 -12.98
C VAL A 26 8.98 -18.85 -13.07
N GLU A 27 9.65 -17.77 -13.44
CA GLU A 27 9.03 -16.52 -13.89
C GLU A 27 9.00 -16.49 -15.41
N ILE A 28 7.80 -16.43 -16.00
CA ILE A 28 7.63 -16.36 -17.45
C ILE A 28 7.79 -14.91 -17.91
N SER A 29 8.75 -14.69 -18.79
CA SER A 29 8.99 -13.41 -19.43
C SER A 29 8.02 -13.18 -20.59
N HIS A 30 7.74 -11.92 -20.88
CA HIS A 30 7.04 -11.58 -22.11
C HIS A 30 8.03 -11.73 -23.27
N ILE A 31 7.70 -12.58 -24.22
CA ILE A 31 8.47 -12.69 -25.45
C ILE A 31 8.03 -11.51 -26.32
N ASP A 32 8.89 -10.51 -26.47
CA ASP A 32 8.70 -9.48 -27.47
C ASP A 32 8.82 -10.19 -28.83
N GLY A 33 7.66 -10.37 -29.49
CA GLY A 33 7.60 -10.97 -30.81
C GLY A 33 8.48 -10.16 -31.75
N SER A 34 9.75 -10.55 -31.85
CA SER A 34 10.62 -10.01 -32.90
C SER A 34 9.92 -10.23 -34.24
N GLU A 35 10.04 -9.27 -35.16
CA GLU A 35 9.48 -9.41 -36.51
C GLU A 35 9.87 -10.74 -37.18
N GLU A 36 10.94 -11.39 -36.72
CA GLU A 36 11.39 -12.70 -37.14
C GLU A 36 10.51 -13.85 -36.62
N ALA A 37 10.00 -13.79 -35.39
CA ALA A 37 9.09 -14.79 -34.83
C ALA A 37 7.72 -14.74 -35.53
N LEU A 38 7.20 -13.55 -35.82
CA LEU A 38 5.98 -13.38 -36.61
C LEU A 38 6.09 -13.89 -38.05
N LYS A 39 7.30 -13.82 -38.65
CA LYS A 39 7.57 -14.37 -39.99
C LYS A 39 7.60 -15.91 -40.03
N THR A 40 7.78 -16.57 -38.88
CA THR A 40 7.82 -18.03 -38.74
C THR A 40 6.44 -18.67 -38.46
N GLY A 41 5.36 -17.87 -38.48
CA GLY A 41 3.99 -18.37 -38.24
C GLY A 41 3.65 -18.57 -36.78
N LEU A 42 4.42 -17.97 -35.86
CA LEU A 42 4.15 -17.94 -34.44
C LEU A 42 3.10 -16.87 -34.15
N ALA A 43 2.03 -17.23 -33.43
CA ALA A 43 0.94 -16.33 -33.03
C ALA A 43 0.91 -16.17 -31.50
N LYS A 44 0.27 -15.12 -31.03
CA LYS A 44 -0.07 -15.00 -29.61
C LYS A 44 -1.31 -15.84 -29.32
N PRO A 45 -1.39 -16.45 -28.12
CA PRO A 45 -2.57 -17.17 -27.68
C PRO A 45 -3.84 -16.30 -27.68
N ASP A 46 -5.01 -16.96 -27.75
CA ASP A 46 -6.32 -16.26 -27.66
C ASP A 46 -6.54 -15.77 -26.22
N ASP A 47 -6.76 -14.47 -26.06
CA ASP A 47 -6.95 -13.82 -24.76
C ASP A 47 -8.34 -14.07 -24.13
N ARG A 48 -9.23 -14.82 -24.77
CA ARG A 48 -10.60 -15.06 -24.24
C ARG A 48 -10.59 -15.78 -22.90
N ALA A 49 -9.73 -16.77 -22.73
CA ALA A 49 -9.59 -17.50 -21.47
C ALA A 49 -9.09 -16.59 -20.35
N LEU A 50 -8.16 -15.70 -20.65
CA LEU A 50 -7.65 -14.69 -19.73
C LEU A 50 -8.76 -13.72 -19.29
N LEU A 51 -9.55 -13.21 -20.25
CA LEU A 51 -10.67 -12.32 -19.94
C LEU A 51 -11.70 -13.00 -19.03
N ASN A 52 -12.06 -14.25 -19.33
CA ASN A 52 -12.98 -15.03 -18.50
C ASN A 52 -12.45 -15.22 -17.07
N ALA A 53 -11.17 -15.58 -16.92
CA ALA A 53 -10.53 -15.73 -15.61
C ALA A 53 -10.47 -14.40 -14.83
N GLN A 54 -10.25 -13.28 -15.53
CA GLN A 54 -10.30 -11.94 -14.93
C GLN A 54 -11.70 -11.58 -14.45
N GLU A 55 -12.72 -11.84 -15.25
CA GLU A 55 -14.12 -11.59 -14.89
C GLU A 55 -14.53 -12.44 -13.68
N GLU A 56 -14.16 -13.71 -13.67
CA GLU A 56 -14.45 -14.61 -12.57
C GLU A 56 -13.77 -14.15 -11.26
N SER A 57 -12.48 -13.82 -11.31
CA SER A 57 -11.75 -13.28 -10.15
C SER A 57 -12.37 -11.97 -9.64
N ARG A 58 -12.80 -11.08 -10.54
CA ARG A 58 -13.52 -9.84 -10.18
C ARG A 58 -14.87 -10.14 -9.54
N ALA A 59 -15.61 -11.13 -10.06
CA ALA A 59 -16.93 -11.50 -9.53
C ALA A 59 -16.85 -11.98 -8.08
N TYR A 60 -15.87 -12.84 -7.74
CA TYR A 60 -15.67 -13.29 -6.36
C TYR A 60 -15.25 -12.15 -5.44
N ARG A 61 -14.33 -11.29 -5.87
CA ARG A 61 -13.91 -10.13 -5.06
C ARG A 61 -15.05 -9.15 -4.83
N ALA A 62 -15.89 -8.91 -5.82
CA ALA A 62 -17.07 -8.04 -5.69
C ALA A 62 -18.08 -8.63 -4.70
N ALA A 63 -18.34 -9.94 -4.78
CA ALA A 63 -19.24 -10.63 -3.84
C ALA A 63 -18.70 -10.58 -2.39
N LEU A 64 -17.40 -10.79 -2.20
CA LEU A 64 -16.76 -10.67 -0.88
C LEU A 64 -16.82 -9.24 -0.33
N ALA A 65 -16.61 -8.22 -1.16
CA ALA A 65 -16.75 -6.83 -0.77
C ALA A 65 -18.20 -6.48 -0.37
N ALA A 66 -19.19 -7.04 -1.06
CA ALA A 66 -20.60 -6.92 -0.68
C ALA A 66 -20.88 -7.56 0.68
N LEU A 67 -20.36 -8.76 0.93
CA LEU A 67 -20.48 -9.42 2.25
C LEU A 67 -19.78 -8.64 3.35
N ASP A 68 -18.65 -8.02 3.08
CA ASP A 68 -17.95 -7.17 4.06
C ASP A 68 -18.79 -5.94 4.46
N ARG A 69 -19.62 -5.45 3.54
CA ARG A 69 -20.51 -4.30 3.77
C ARG A 69 -21.78 -4.67 4.54
N PHE A 70 -22.45 -5.79 4.17
CA PHE A 70 -23.78 -6.13 4.68
C PHE A 70 -23.77 -7.21 5.76
N ALA A 71 -22.75 -8.06 5.79
CA ALA A 71 -22.53 -9.08 6.82
C ALA A 71 -21.12 -8.96 7.41
N PRO A 72 -20.76 -7.83 8.06
CA PRO A 72 -19.42 -7.63 8.57
C PRO A 72 -19.09 -8.65 9.67
N GLU A 73 -18.02 -9.41 9.48
CA GLU A 73 -17.44 -10.17 10.57
C GLU A 73 -16.61 -9.25 11.48
N LYS A 74 -16.56 -9.58 12.77
CA LYS A 74 -15.58 -8.95 13.67
C LYS A 74 -14.18 -9.38 13.25
N LYS A 75 -13.59 -8.63 12.31
CA LYS A 75 -12.21 -8.85 11.86
C LYS A 75 -11.29 -8.52 13.03
N GLY A 76 -10.66 -9.53 13.64
CA GLY A 76 -9.45 -9.28 14.41
C GLY A 76 -8.38 -8.67 13.48
N MET A 77 -7.42 -7.93 14.05
CA MET A 77 -6.32 -7.32 13.28
C MET A 77 -5.57 -8.35 12.40
N PHE A 78 -5.63 -9.63 12.77
CA PHE A 78 -5.03 -10.74 12.04
C PHE A 78 -6.06 -11.86 11.89
N ARG A 79 -6.30 -12.30 10.66
CA ARG A 79 -7.15 -13.46 10.37
C ARG A 79 -6.31 -14.74 10.44
N LYS A 80 -6.79 -15.75 11.17
CA LYS A 80 -6.19 -17.09 11.13
C LYS A 80 -6.59 -17.73 9.80
N ARG A 81 -5.62 -18.12 8.99
CA ARG A 81 -5.87 -18.87 7.75
C ARG A 81 -6.32 -20.28 8.09
N GLN A 82 -7.31 -20.78 7.37
CA GLN A 82 -7.72 -22.18 7.49
C GLN A 82 -6.79 -23.05 6.64
N GLY A 83 -6.35 -24.19 7.21
CA GLY A 83 -5.63 -25.20 6.45
C GLY A 83 -6.63 -26.02 5.64
N VAL A 84 -6.52 -25.97 4.30
CA VAL A 84 -7.38 -26.71 3.39
C VAL A 84 -6.51 -27.71 2.62
N SER A 85 -6.99 -28.95 2.49
CA SER A 85 -6.27 -29.95 1.70
C SER A 85 -6.37 -29.62 0.19
N ARG A 86 -5.32 -29.92 -0.58
CA ARG A 86 -5.33 -29.69 -2.03
C ARG A 86 -6.53 -30.34 -2.72
N ALA A 87 -6.96 -31.53 -2.27
CA ALA A 87 -8.10 -32.25 -2.84
C ALA A 87 -9.42 -31.50 -2.63
N SER A 88 -9.66 -30.98 -1.41
CA SER A 88 -10.85 -30.20 -1.10
C SER A 88 -10.85 -28.82 -1.77
N PHE A 89 -9.66 -28.22 -1.90
CA PHE A 89 -9.50 -26.91 -2.54
C PHE A 89 -9.88 -26.90 -4.02
N PHE A 90 -9.64 -28.00 -4.75
CA PHE A 90 -9.99 -28.15 -6.18
C PHE A 90 -11.26 -28.99 -6.39
N ASP A 91 -12.15 -29.09 -5.39
CA ASP A 91 -13.43 -29.77 -5.52
C ASP A 91 -14.40 -28.94 -6.39
N GLU A 92 -14.92 -29.59 -7.46
CA GLU A 92 -15.85 -28.96 -8.41
C GLU A 92 -17.20 -28.60 -7.79
N GLU A 93 -17.66 -29.35 -6.79
CA GLU A 93 -18.96 -29.07 -6.15
C GLU A 93 -18.90 -27.79 -5.31
N ASN A 94 -17.81 -27.60 -4.54
CA ASN A 94 -17.57 -26.37 -3.79
C ASN A 94 -17.43 -25.15 -4.73
N GLU A 95 -16.83 -25.36 -5.90
CA GLU A 95 -16.71 -24.31 -6.92
C GLU A 95 -18.07 -23.89 -7.47
N ARG A 96 -18.93 -24.85 -7.83
CA ARG A 96 -20.28 -24.55 -8.33
C ARG A 96 -21.10 -23.79 -7.32
N GLN A 97 -21.05 -24.20 -6.05
CA GLN A 97 -21.76 -23.53 -4.97
C GLN A 97 -21.25 -22.09 -4.75
N ALA A 98 -19.94 -21.90 -4.75
CA ALA A 98 -19.34 -20.58 -4.62
C ALA A 98 -19.68 -19.66 -5.80
N ARG A 99 -19.65 -20.20 -7.03
CA ARG A 99 -20.02 -19.47 -8.26
C ARG A 99 -21.47 -19.02 -8.21
N ALA A 100 -22.39 -19.93 -7.89
CA ALA A 100 -23.82 -19.60 -7.76
C ALA A 100 -24.07 -18.54 -6.69
N ALA A 101 -23.38 -18.63 -5.54
CA ALA A 101 -23.47 -17.62 -4.49
C ALA A 101 -22.92 -16.25 -4.94
N ALA A 102 -21.77 -16.22 -5.62
CA ALA A 102 -21.18 -14.99 -6.13
C ALA A 102 -22.08 -14.33 -7.19
N GLU A 103 -22.65 -15.10 -8.11
CA GLU A 103 -23.57 -14.60 -9.14
C GLU A 103 -24.84 -14.02 -8.53
N ALA A 104 -25.41 -14.70 -7.52
CA ALA A 104 -26.59 -14.20 -6.80
C ALA A 104 -26.31 -12.89 -6.06
N ILE A 105 -25.21 -12.82 -5.31
CA ILE A 105 -24.80 -11.61 -4.60
C ILE A 105 -24.56 -10.46 -5.57
N ASN A 106 -23.86 -10.70 -6.68
CA ASN A 106 -23.55 -9.67 -7.66
C ASN A 106 -24.82 -9.20 -8.41
N ALA A 107 -25.79 -10.08 -8.64
CA ALA A 107 -27.10 -9.71 -9.19
C ALA A 107 -27.86 -8.82 -8.21
N ASP A 108 -27.88 -9.17 -6.93
CA ASP A 108 -28.48 -8.38 -5.87
C ASP A 108 -27.83 -7.00 -5.73
N MET A 109 -26.50 -6.93 -5.84
CA MET A 109 -25.79 -5.65 -5.81
C MET A 109 -26.09 -4.76 -7.01
N ARG A 110 -26.25 -5.32 -8.20
CA ARG A 110 -26.70 -4.57 -9.39
C ARG A 110 -28.09 -4.01 -9.18
N ARG A 111 -29.03 -4.85 -8.66
CA ARG A 111 -30.39 -4.40 -8.39
C ARG A 111 -30.45 -3.30 -7.33
N LEU A 112 -29.59 -3.38 -6.29
CA LEU A 112 -29.44 -2.28 -5.32
C LEU A 112 -28.99 -0.96 -5.96
N GLY A 113 -28.07 -1.03 -6.94
CA GLY A 113 -27.66 0.15 -7.71
C GLY A 113 -28.81 0.75 -8.54
N GLU A 114 -29.63 -0.10 -9.17
CA GLU A 114 -30.81 0.33 -9.91
C GLU A 114 -31.84 0.99 -8.97
N ILE A 115 -32.15 0.36 -7.83
CA ILE A 115 -33.07 0.91 -6.81
C ILE A 115 -32.61 2.30 -6.36
N GLU A 116 -31.33 2.51 -6.10
CA GLU A 116 -30.80 3.81 -5.68
C GLU A 116 -30.95 4.87 -6.80
N SER A 117 -30.74 4.48 -8.03
CA SER A 117 -31.00 5.36 -9.20
C SER A 117 -32.48 5.70 -9.36
N GLU A 118 -33.36 4.70 -9.25
CA GLU A 118 -34.82 4.90 -9.30
C GLU A 118 -35.32 5.77 -8.14
N ARG A 119 -34.79 5.54 -6.93
CA ARG A 119 -35.08 6.34 -5.74
C ARG A 119 -34.73 7.80 -5.95
N THR A 120 -33.49 8.07 -6.38
CA THR A 120 -33.03 9.44 -6.64
C THR A 120 -33.91 10.15 -7.69
N LYS A 121 -34.28 9.44 -8.75
CA LYS A 121 -35.19 9.95 -9.77
C LYS A 121 -36.57 10.28 -9.21
N ASN A 122 -37.16 9.37 -8.43
CA ASN A 122 -38.49 9.56 -7.84
C ASN A 122 -38.49 10.66 -6.77
N GLU A 123 -37.44 10.78 -5.97
CA GLU A 123 -37.26 11.87 -5.00
C GLU A 123 -37.15 13.24 -5.72
N ALA A 124 -36.39 13.32 -6.81
CA ALA A 124 -36.29 14.54 -7.61
C ALA A 124 -37.64 14.94 -8.28
N LEU A 125 -38.39 13.95 -8.80
CA LEU A 125 -39.73 14.17 -9.32
C LEU A 125 -40.67 14.65 -8.22
N ARG A 126 -40.67 14.04 -7.05
CA ARG A 126 -41.48 14.42 -5.89
C ARG A 126 -41.15 15.85 -5.43
N ALA A 127 -39.86 16.18 -5.34
CA ALA A 127 -39.42 17.55 -5.03
C ALA A 127 -39.93 18.60 -6.05
N SER A 128 -40.00 18.24 -7.34
CA SER A 128 -40.52 19.11 -8.36
C SER A 128 -42.03 19.30 -8.29
N LEU A 129 -42.78 18.32 -7.74
CA LEU A 129 -44.24 18.40 -7.57
C LEU A 129 -44.64 19.15 -6.28
N THR A 130 -43.80 19.20 -5.27
CA THR A 130 -44.06 19.80 -3.97
C THR A 130 -44.69 21.21 -4.05
N PRO A 131 -44.22 22.15 -4.90
CA PRO A 131 -44.82 23.49 -5.01
C PRO A 131 -46.25 23.51 -5.58
N TRP A 132 -46.66 22.39 -6.21
CA TRP A 132 -47.91 22.29 -6.96
C TRP A 132 -48.99 21.47 -6.23
N LEU A 133 -48.70 20.93 -5.06
CA LEU A 133 -49.65 20.07 -4.32
C LEU A 133 -50.97 20.74 -3.94
N ALA A 134 -50.97 22.08 -3.81
CA ALA A 134 -52.18 22.85 -3.46
C ALA A 134 -53.08 23.09 -4.66
N VAL A 135 -52.69 22.65 -5.87
CA VAL A 135 -53.43 22.92 -7.10
C VAL A 135 -54.16 21.66 -7.56
N ASP A 136 -55.52 21.75 -7.59
CA ASP A 136 -56.37 20.68 -8.11
C ASP A 136 -56.59 20.86 -9.63
N ALA A 137 -55.54 20.62 -10.38
CA ALA A 137 -55.56 20.69 -11.85
C ALA A 137 -54.69 19.55 -12.43
N PRO A 138 -55.11 18.95 -13.56
CA PRO A 138 -54.33 17.90 -14.21
C PRO A 138 -53.07 18.48 -14.84
N LEU A 139 -51.95 17.78 -14.61
CA LEU A 139 -50.61 18.14 -15.10
C LEU A 139 -50.46 17.95 -16.63
N ASP A 140 -51.32 17.11 -17.23
CA ASP A 140 -51.31 16.65 -18.61
C ASP A 140 -52.44 17.25 -19.47
N SER A 141 -52.92 18.45 -19.16
CA SER A 141 -54.09 19.03 -19.83
C SER A 141 -53.84 19.26 -21.34
N THR A 142 -54.21 18.27 -22.13
CA THR A 142 -54.20 18.35 -23.60
C THR A 142 -55.59 18.36 -24.21
N ASP A 143 -56.61 18.05 -23.47
CA ASP A 143 -57.98 17.95 -23.96
C ASP A 143 -58.84 19.13 -23.48
N GLY A 144 -59.42 19.82 -24.43
CA GLY A 144 -60.34 20.90 -24.12
C GLY A 144 -60.01 22.22 -24.85
N VAL A 145 -60.81 23.23 -24.54
CA VAL A 145 -60.68 24.60 -25.07
C VAL A 145 -59.64 25.39 -24.29
N LEU A 146 -59.31 24.97 -23.08
CA LEU A 146 -58.33 25.60 -22.19
C LEU A 146 -56.95 24.93 -22.33
N SER A 147 -55.91 25.73 -22.19
CA SER A 147 -54.53 25.28 -22.02
C SER A 147 -54.03 25.67 -20.63
N LEU A 148 -53.58 24.68 -19.86
CA LEU A 148 -52.93 24.90 -18.57
C LEU A 148 -51.43 25.03 -18.74
N LEU A 149 -50.85 26.08 -18.18
CA LEU A 149 -49.42 26.35 -18.19
C LEU A 149 -48.90 26.42 -16.74
N PHE A 150 -48.02 25.54 -16.43
CA PHE A 150 -47.31 25.53 -15.14
C PHE A 150 -46.00 26.26 -15.32
N GLY A 151 -45.67 27.15 -14.40
CA GLY A 151 -44.40 27.86 -14.49
C GLY A 151 -44.10 28.72 -13.27
N THR A 152 -42.91 29.29 -13.27
CA THR A 152 -42.40 30.14 -12.19
C THR A 152 -42.14 31.54 -12.68
N VAL A 153 -42.35 32.53 -11.82
CA VAL A 153 -41.95 33.94 -12.02
C VAL A 153 -41.12 34.41 -10.84
N GLY A 154 -40.34 35.47 -11.04
CA GLY A 154 -39.62 36.09 -9.93
C GLY A 154 -40.56 36.61 -8.84
N ALA A 155 -40.18 36.57 -7.58
CA ALA A 155 -40.97 37.05 -6.44
C ALA A 155 -41.34 38.54 -6.53
N THR A 156 -40.67 39.32 -7.38
CA THR A 156 -40.90 40.73 -7.63
C THR A 156 -42.11 41.02 -8.53
N VAL A 157 -42.63 40.02 -9.24
CA VAL A 157 -43.80 40.19 -10.12
C VAL A 157 -45.07 40.30 -9.29
N THR A 158 -45.77 41.45 -9.39
CA THR A 158 -46.96 41.75 -8.63
C THR A 158 -48.21 41.18 -9.30
N ASP A 159 -49.30 41.01 -8.50
CA ASP A 159 -50.58 40.57 -9.05
C ASP A 159 -51.21 41.60 -10.01
N ASP A 160 -50.87 42.87 -9.85
CA ASP A 160 -51.33 43.92 -10.76
C ASP A 160 -50.72 43.79 -12.18
N ALA A 161 -49.47 43.34 -12.28
CA ALA A 161 -48.87 43.06 -13.59
C ALA A 161 -49.55 41.87 -14.28
N LEU A 162 -49.94 40.83 -13.50
CA LEU A 162 -50.69 39.68 -14.05
C LEU A 162 -52.13 40.05 -14.42
N ARG A 163 -52.79 40.97 -13.68
CA ARG A 163 -54.09 41.49 -14.03
C ARG A 163 -54.05 42.31 -15.33
N ALA A 164 -53.09 43.23 -15.45
CA ALA A 164 -52.90 44.01 -16.67
C ALA A 164 -52.69 43.12 -17.90
N LEU A 165 -51.97 42.00 -17.73
CA LEU A 165 -51.81 41.00 -18.79
C LEU A 165 -53.11 40.30 -19.13
N SER A 166 -53.92 39.90 -18.14
CA SER A 166 -55.25 39.30 -18.38
C SER A 166 -56.16 40.25 -19.15
N ASP A 167 -56.18 41.52 -18.74
CA ASP A 167 -57.01 42.55 -19.39
C ASP A 167 -56.57 42.79 -20.83
N SER A 168 -55.27 42.80 -21.15
CA SER A 168 -54.74 42.92 -22.49
C SER A 168 -55.14 41.78 -23.42
N LEU A 169 -55.41 40.59 -22.85
CA LEU A 169 -55.87 39.41 -23.59
C LEU A 169 -57.40 39.19 -23.48
N SER A 170 -58.15 40.28 -23.28
CA SER A 170 -59.60 40.28 -23.22
C SER A 170 -60.20 39.34 -22.14
N GLY A 171 -59.53 39.13 -21.04
CA GLY A 171 -59.97 38.25 -19.97
C GLY A 171 -59.89 36.74 -20.25
N LEU A 172 -59.26 36.35 -21.35
CA LEU A 172 -59.09 34.96 -21.78
C LEU A 172 -57.91 34.23 -21.06
N LEU A 173 -57.31 34.89 -20.07
CA LEU A 173 -56.26 34.34 -19.21
C LEU A 173 -56.63 34.55 -17.75
N THR A 174 -56.50 33.52 -16.97
CA THR A 174 -56.56 33.55 -15.50
C THR A 174 -55.38 32.83 -14.87
N TRP A 175 -55.04 33.17 -13.64
CA TRP A 175 -53.93 32.55 -12.94
C TRP A 175 -54.35 32.20 -11.50
N GLN A 176 -53.67 31.18 -10.97
CA GLN A 176 -53.71 30.78 -9.58
C GLN A 176 -52.28 30.62 -9.04
N GLN A 177 -51.98 31.19 -7.90
CA GLN A 177 -50.73 30.96 -7.24
C GLN A 177 -50.80 29.62 -6.53
N ALA A 178 -49.89 28.69 -6.89
CA ALA A 178 -49.77 27.38 -6.26
C ALA A 178 -48.99 27.47 -4.94
N SER A 179 -47.81 28.12 -5.01
CA SER A 179 -46.97 28.37 -3.82
C SER A 179 -46.00 29.53 -4.11
N SER A 180 -45.26 29.96 -3.12
CA SER A 180 -44.16 30.94 -3.29
C SER A 180 -43.04 30.65 -2.32
N ASP A 181 -41.83 30.88 -2.75
CA ASP A 181 -40.64 30.93 -1.90
C ASP A 181 -40.04 32.35 -1.91
N LYS A 182 -38.83 32.52 -1.32
CA LYS A 182 -38.17 33.84 -1.22
C LYS A 182 -37.79 34.44 -2.58
N THR A 183 -37.67 33.65 -3.62
CA THR A 183 -37.11 34.03 -4.93
C THR A 183 -38.11 33.86 -6.05
N LEU A 184 -39.00 32.89 -5.97
CA LEU A 184 -39.91 32.45 -7.04
C LEU A 184 -41.36 32.34 -6.53
N ARG A 185 -42.28 32.66 -7.42
CA ARG A 185 -43.72 32.37 -7.30
C ARG A 185 -44.08 31.29 -8.30
N TYR A 186 -44.79 30.28 -7.88
CA TYR A 186 -45.26 29.16 -8.70
C TYR A 186 -46.70 29.44 -9.11
N LEU A 187 -46.92 29.57 -10.44
CA LEU A 187 -48.21 30.00 -11.00
C LEU A 187 -48.76 28.94 -11.94
N LEU A 188 -50.02 28.56 -11.70
CA LEU A 188 -50.83 27.89 -12.70
C LEU A 188 -51.58 28.95 -13.52
N ILE A 189 -51.39 28.94 -14.83
CA ILE A 189 -52.02 29.85 -15.76
C ILE A 189 -52.95 29.04 -16.65
N ALA A 190 -54.21 29.40 -16.66
CA ALA A 190 -55.19 28.84 -17.59
C ALA A 190 -55.53 29.87 -18.66
N CYS A 191 -55.31 29.52 -19.92
CA CYS A 191 -55.63 30.40 -21.06
C CYS A 191 -56.41 29.62 -22.13
N HIS A 192 -57.21 30.35 -22.91
CA HIS A 192 -57.87 29.80 -24.11
C HIS A 192 -56.83 29.44 -25.18
N LYS A 193 -57.03 28.31 -25.87
CA LYS A 193 -56.04 27.81 -26.87
C LYS A 193 -55.72 28.84 -27.97
N SER A 194 -56.68 29.69 -28.37
CA SER A 194 -56.46 30.70 -29.37
C SER A 194 -55.44 31.76 -28.99
N VAL A 195 -55.26 32.05 -27.71
CA VAL A 195 -54.34 33.10 -27.23
C VAL A 195 -53.09 32.51 -26.56
N LYS A 196 -52.88 31.19 -26.62
CA LYS A 196 -51.79 30.49 -25.93
C LYS A 196 -50.41 31.04 -26.30
N GLU A 197 -50.12 31.24 -27.59
CA GLU A 197 -48.81 31.71 -28.03
C GLU A 197 -48.57 33.17 -27.64
N GLN A 198 -49.59 34.00 -27.74
CA GLN A 198 -49.53 35.41 -27.32
C GLN A 198 -49.36 35.53 -25.80
N ALA A 199 -50.10 34.71 -25.02
CA ALA A 199 -49.96 34.63 -23.59
C ALA A 199 -48.56 34.17 -23.17
N LEU A 200 -47.99 33.13 -23.81
CA LEU A 200 -46.63 32.65 -23.55
C LEU A 200 -45.57 33.69 -23.87
N SER A 201 -45.72 34.45 -24.96
CA SER A 201 -44.79 35.53 -25.33
C SER A 201 -44.77 36.62 -24.27
N ALA A 202 -45.95 37.12 -23.91
CA ALA A 202 -46.10 38.17 -22.92
C ALA A 202 -45.68 37.72 -21.47
N LEU A 203 -45.93 36.49 -21.12
CA LEU A 203 -45.47 35.90 -19.84
C LEU A 203 -43.94 35.79 -19.80
N ARG A 204 -43.28 35.48 -20.90
CA ARG A 204 -41.81 35.46 -20.97
C ARG A 204 -41.20 36.84 -20.77
N GLU A 205 -41.85 37.89 -21.19
CA GLU A 205 -41.41 39.28 -20.91
C GLU A 205 -41.45 39.59 -19.40
N LEU A 206 -42.36 38.95 -18.65
CA LEU A 206 -42.43 39.02 -17.18
C LEU A 206 -41.48 38.04 -16.48
N GLY A 207 -40.62 37.30 -17.23
CA GLY A 207 -39.71 36.33 -16.68
C GLY A 207 -40.34 34.98 -16.33
N PHE A 208 -41.49 34.63 -16.94
CA PHE A 208 -42.14 33.35 -16.72
C PHE A 208 -41.34 32.20 -17.37
N SER A 209 -40.96 31.23 -16.56
CA SER A 209 -40.31 29.99 -16.99
C SER A 209 -41.31 28.85 -16.90
N THR A 210 -41.58 28.19 -18.02
CA THR A 210 -42.53 27.05 -18.06
C THR A 210 -41.92 25.80 -17.43
N VAL A 211 -42.68 25.15 -16.55
CA VAL A 211 -42.37 23.83 -15.98
C VAL A 211 -43.17 22.79 -16.75
N SER A 212 -42.53 21.71 -17.18
CA SER A 212 -43.15 20.60 -17.90
C SER A 212 -43.06 19.31 -17.11
N PHE A 213 -44.18 18.66 -16.86
CA PHE A 213 -44.28 17.39 -16.14
C PHE A 213 -44.45 16.24 -17.14
N ARG A 214 -43.41 15.96 -17.92
CA ARG A 214 -43.48 14.89 -18.93
C ARG A 214 -43.68 13.52 -18.28
N GLY A 215 -44.72 12.80 -18.71
CA GLY A 215 -44.98 11.44 -18.26
C GLY A 215 -45.76 11.32 -16.92
N LEU A 216 -46.22 12.46 -16.37
CA LEU A 216 -47.11 12.48 -15.22
C LEU A 216 -48.52 12.83 -15.68
N CYS A 217 -49.51 11.98 -15.32
CA CYS A 217 -50.90 12.15 -15.66
C CYS A 217 -51.74 12.34 -14.40
N GLY A 218 -52.79 13.20 -14.46
CA GLY A 218 -53.63 13.50 -13.30
C GLY A 218 -53.11 14.65 -12.45
N THR A 219 -53.57 14.76 -11.18
CA THR A 219 -53.22 15.90 -10.32
C THR A 219 -51.82 15.73 -9.66
N ALA A 220 -51.24 16.83 -9.19
CA ALA A 220 -49.95 16.80 -8.49
C ALA A 220 -50.02 15.92 -7.20
N GLU A 221 -51.14 15.99 -6.47
CA GLU A 221 -51.36 15.19 -5.25
C GLU A 221 -51.44 13.69 -5.55
N GLU A 222 -52.15 13.29 -6.63
CA GLU A 222 -52.21 11.87 -7.02
C GLU A 222 -50.85 11.32 -7.41
N ASN A 223 -50.04 12.12 -8.11
CA ASN A 223 -48.70 11.73 -8.50
C ASN A 223 -47.74 11.70 -7.30
N ASP A 224 -47.85 12.64 -6.34
CA ASP A 224 -47.07 12.61 -5.11
C ASP A 224 -47.34 11.32 -4.30
N LYS A 225 -48.64 10.96 -4.14
CA LYS A 225 -49.03 9.70 -3.46
C LYS A 225 -48.51 8.46 -4.20
N LYS A 226 -48.53 8.44 -5.54
CA LYS A 226 -47.95 7.34 -6.33
C LYS A 226 -46.44 7.24 -6.16
N LEU A 227 -45.75 8.38 -6.18
CA LEU A 227 -44.28 8.42 -5.99
C LEU A 227 -43.90 8.01 -4.55
N GLU A 228 -44.69 8.43 -3.54
CA GLU A 228 -44.48 8.01 -2.16
C GLU A 228 -44.65 6.49 -1.99
N ALA A 229 -45.70 5.91 -2.58
CA ALA A 229 -45.92 4.47 -2.57
C ALA A 229 -44.77 3.74 -3.34
N ALA A 230 -44.31 4.28 -4.45
CA ALA A 230 -43.17 3.72 -5.19
C ALA A 230 -41.87 3.78 -4.38
N LEU A 231 -41.61 4.89 -3.70
CA LEU A 231 -40.42 5.01 -2.82
C LEU A 231 -40.50 4.02 -1.63
N ALA A 232 -41.68 3.82 -1.02
CA ALA A 232 -41.87 2.86 0.02
C ALA A 232 -41.66 1.40 -0.47
N ALA A 233 -42.10 1.08 -1.68
CA ALA A 233 -41.88 -0.21 -2.31
C ALA A 233 -40.38 -0.46 -2.60
N LEU A 234 -39.68 0.53 -3.16
CA LEU A 234 -38.23 0.45 -3.40
C LEU A 234 -37.45 0.27 -2.09
N GLU A 235 -37.84 0.97 -1.02
CA GLU A 235 -37.20 0.81 0.29
C GLU A 235 -37.44 -0.58 0.89
N SER A 236 -38.63 -1.14 0.69
CA SER A 236 -38.95 -2.52 1.12
C SER A 236 -38.13 -3.55 0.35
N GLU A 237 -38.06 -3.40 -0.98
CA GLU A 237 -37.24 -4.26 -1.86
C GLU A 237 -35.75 -4.18 -1.49
N ARG A 238 -35.24 -2.96 -1.25
CA ARG A 238 -33.88 -2.74 -0.78
C ARG A 238 -33.57 -3.54 0.48
N ARG A 239 -34.43 -3.44 1.50
CA ARG A 239 -34.25 -4.18 2.77
C ARG A 239 -34.32 -5.69 2.59
N GLU A 240 -35.14 -6.16 1.68
CA GLU A 240 -35.21 -7.59 1.36
C GLU A 240 -33.93 -8.09 0.73
N ILE A 241 -33.37 -7.34 -0.23
CA ILE A 241 -32.10 -7.66 -0.87
C ILE A 241 -30.96 -7.64 0.15
N GLU A 242 -30.89 -6.60 1.00
CA GLU A 242 -29.89 -6.50 2.07
C GLU A 242 -29.89 -7.74 2.98
N ARG A 243 -31.07 -8.17 3.42
CA ARG A 243 -31.23 -9.40 4.22
C ARG A 243 -30.86 -10.67 3.46
N ARG A 244 -31.10 -10.70 2.15
CA ARG A 244 -30.73 -11.84 1.31
C ARG A 244 -29.21 -11.93 1.17
N VAL A 245 -28.54 -10.82 0.93
CA VAL A 245 -27.07 -10.76 0.91
C VAL A 245 -26.48 -11.12 2.28
N GLU A 246 -27.07 -10.66 3.38
CA GLU A 246 -26.63 -11.01 4.74
C GLU A 246 -26.67 -12.53 4.99
N ARG A 247 -27.68 -13.24 4.50
CA ARG A 247 -27.79 -14.71 4.62
C ARG A 247 -26.64 -15.46 3.92
N PHE A 248 -26.07 -14.89 2.85
CA PHE A 248 -24.88 -15.45 2.20
C PHE A 248 -23.62 -15.34 3.06
N GLY A 249 -23.66 -14.68 4.20
CA GLY A 249 -22.56 -14.66 5.17
C GLY A 249 -22.07 -16.05 5.57
N GLY A 250 -22.96 -17.06 5.58
CA GLY A 250 -22.60 -18.48 5.82
C GLY A 250 -21.74 -19.10 4.73
N ASN A 251 -21.78 -18.57 3.51
CA ASN A 251 -20.98 -19.06 2.36
C ASN A 251 -19.65 -18.32 2.22
N ARG A 252 -19.29 -17.48 3.19
CA ARG A 252 -18.07 -16.65 3.12
C ARG A 252 -16.79 -17.47 2.94
N GLU A 253 -16.66 -18.58 3.67
CA GLU A 253 -15.47 -19.43 3.61
C GLU A 253 -15.30 -20.06 2.22
N THR A 254 -16.37 -20.59 1.65
CA THR A 254 -16.36 -21.15 0.30
C THR A 254 -16.07 -20.10 -0.78
N LEU A 255 -16.56 -18.86 -0.59
CA LEU A 255 -16.25 -17.75 -1.49
C LEU A 255 -14.79 -17.29 -1.38
N LEU A 256 -14.18 -17.33 -0.20
CA LEU A 256 -12.77 -17.02 0.00
C LEU A 256 -11.86 -18.07 -0.68
N GLU A 257 -12.20 -19.36 -0.52
CA GLU A 257 -11.49 -20.45 -1.21
C GLU A 257 -11.61 -20.31 -2.73
N ALA A 258 -12.81 -20.03 -3.24
CA ALA A 258 -13.04 -19.82 -4.65
C ALA A 258 -12.30 -18.59 -5.22
N SER A 259 -12.22 -17.51 -4.42
CA SER A 259 -11.44 -16.32 -4.79
C SER A 259 -9.95 -16.61 -4.93
N ASP A 260 -9.38 -17.40 -3.99
CA ASP A 260 -7.98 -17.82 -4.06
C ASP A 260 -7.74 -18.76 -5.26
N ARG A 261 -8.68 -19.70 -5.52
CA ARG A 261 -8.63 -20.58 -6.69
C ARG A 261 -8.67 -19.80 -8.00
N ALA A 262 -9.60 -18.85 -8.12
CA ALA A 262 -9.71 -17.99 -9.29
C ALA A 262 -8.43 -17.16 -9.50
N ALA A 263 -7.77 -16.70 -8.42
CA ALA A 263 -6.50 -16.00 -8.51
C ALA A 263 -5.36 -16.90 -9.02
N ILE A 264 -5.32 -18.16 -8.61
CA ILE A 264 -4.33 -19.15 -9.11
C ILE A 264 -4.56 -19.43 -10.59
N LEU A 265 -5.81 -19.64 -11.01
CA LEU A 265 -6.16 -19.85 -12.42
C LEU A 265 -5.84 -18.62 -13.27
N LEU A 266 -6.17 -17.42 -12.76
CA LEU A 266 -5.84 -16.17 -13.44
C LEU A 266 -4.33 -16.04 -13.70
N ARG A 267 -3.49 -16.33 -12.72
CA ARG A 267 -2.02 -16.31 -12.91
C ARG A 267 -1.56 -17.29 -13.99
N ARG A 268 -2.22 -18.44 -14.12
CA ARG A 268 -1.92 -19.41 -15.18
C ARG A 268 -2.32 -18.89 -16.55
N GLU A 269 -3.49 -18.27 -16.67
CA GLU A 269 -3.93 -17.66 -17.93
C GLU A 269 -3.07 -16.44 -18.31
N GLU A 270 -2.67 -15.64 -17.34
CA GLU A 270 -1.68 -14.56 -17.56
C GLU A 270 -0.32 -15.11 -18.03
N ALA A 271 0.09 -16.26 -17.52
CA ALA A 271 1.31 -16.93 -17.98
C ALA A 271 1.16 -17.40 -19.43
N LYS A 272 0.00 -17.98 -19.80
CA LYS A 272 -0.28 -18.38 -21.19
C LYS A 272 -0.25 -17.21 -22.15
N SER A 273 -0.80 -16.07 -21.79
CA SER A 273 -0.83 -14.90 -22.68
C SER A 273 0.56 -14.33 -23.00
N ARG A 274 1.59 -14.76 -22.25
CA ARG A 274 2.99 -14.39 -22.48
C ARG A 274 3.74 -15.33 -23.41
N LEU A 275 3.16 -16.47 -23.74
CA LEU A 275 3.74 -17.48 -24.62
C LEU A 275 3.60 -17.05 -26.08
N ILE A 276 4.33 -17.74 -26.95
CA ILE A 276 4.15 -17.70 -28.38
C ILE A 276 3.84 -19.13 -28.83
N GLU A 277 2.84 -19.32 -29.67
CA GLU A 277 2.36 -20.65 -30.07
C GLU A 277 2.17 -20.80 -31.57
N THR A 278 2.17 -22.06 -32.02
CA THR A 278 1.71 -22.52 -33.31
C THR A 278 0.66 -23.57 -33.08
N ASP A 279 0.02 -24.07 -34.13
CA ASP A 279 -1.00 -25.15 -34.04
C ASP A 279 -0.53 -26.41 -33.28
N LYS A 280 0.77 -26.66 -33.13
CA LYS A 280 1.32 -27.89 -32.55
C LYS A 280 2.27 -27.69 -31.39
N VAL A 281 2.97 -26.56 -31.33
CA VAL A 281 4.01 -26.31 -30.33
C VAL A 281 3.89 -24.90 -29.76
N PHE A 282 4.32 -24.75 -28.53
CA PHE A 282 4.45 -23.44 -27.89
C PHE A 282 5.88 -23.20 -27.42
N LEU A 283 6.29 -21.95 -27.41
CA LEU A 283 7.57 -21.48 -26.90
C LEU A 283 7.33 -20.64 -25.63
N LEU A 284 8.10 -20.96 -24.59
CA LEU A 284 8.15 -20.26 -23.33
C LEU A 284 9.56 -19.75 -23.09
N GLU A 285 9.69 -18.48 -22.73
CA GLU A 285 10.93 -17.93 -22.20
C GLU A 285 10.71 -17.40 -20.78
N GLY A 286 11.74 -17.54 -19.95
CA GLY A 286 11.60 -17.13 -18.56
C GLY A 286 12.92 -17.19 -17.80
N TRP A 287 12.80 -16.97 -16.51
CA TRP A 287 13.91 -16.98 -15.58
C TRP A 287 13.67 -17.98 -14.47
N LEU A 288 14.73 -18.68 -14.07
CA LEU A 288 14.68 -19.57 -12.92
C LEU A 288 15.97 -19.51 -12.08
N PRO A 289 15.89 -19.75 -10.77
CA PRO A 289 17.06 -19.87 -9.90
C PRO A 289 17.92 -21.07 -10.31
N ALA A 290 19.24 -20.89 -10.35
CA ALA A 290 20.18 -21.93 -10.79
C ALA A 290 20.10 -23.22 -9.95
N ASP A 291 19.77 -23.13 -8.67
CA ASP A 291 19.60 -24.27 -7.76
C ASP A 291 18.30 -25.07 -8.00
N ARG A 292 17.36 -24.53 -8.77
CA ARG A 292 16.08 -25.19 -9.11
C ARG A 292 16.08 -25.85 -10.50
N CYS A 293 17.13 -25.67 -11.31
CA CYS A 293 17.20 -26.22 -12.65
C CYS A 293 17.01 -27.75 -12.68
N THR A 294 17.73 -28.47 -11.83
CA THR A 294 17.64 -29.93 -11.76
C THR A 294 16.27 -30.45 -11.27
N ALA A 295 15.60 -29.69 -10.43
CA ALA A 295 14.24 -30.02 -9.99
C ALA A 295 13.23 -29.82 -11.11
N LEU A 296 13.38 -28.73 -11.89
CA LEU A 296 12.54 -28.47 -13.07
C LEU A 296 12.75 -29.53 -14.15
N GLU A 297 14.00 -29.86 -14.50
CA GLU A 297 14.32 -30.88 -15.52
C GLU A 297 13.68 -32.23 -15.17
N LYS A 298 13.80 -32.69 -13.92
CA LYS A 298 13.15 -33.94 -13.46
C LYS A 298 11.62 -33.89 -13.54
N ALA A 299 11.02 -32.75 -13.21
CA ALA A 299 9.57 -32.62 -13.25
C ALA A 299 9.03 -32.56 -14.69
N LEU A 300 9.88 -32.17 -15.64
CA LEU A 300 9.54 -32.10 -17.07
C LEU A 300 9.84 -33.38 -17.84
N GLU A 301 10.57 -34.37 -17.27
CA GLU A 301 10.85 -35.65 -17.92
C GLU A 301 9.61 -36.39 -18.50
N PRO A 302 8.42 -36.34 -17.88
CA PRO A 302 7.23 -36.98 -18.41
C PRO A 302 6.65 -36.31 -19.68
N PHE A 303 7.07 -35.07 -19.97
CA PHE A 303 6.50 -34.26 -21.06
C PHE A 303 7.39 -34.26 -22.29
N THR A 304 6.75 -34.14 -23.46
CA THR A 304 7.46 -34.00 -24.73
C THR A 304 7.89 -32.55 -24.93
N CYS A 305 9.02 -32.19 -24.32
CA CYS A 305 9.54 -30.81 -24.39
C CYS A 305 11.07 -30.78 -24.55
N ALA A 306 11.56 -29.72 -25.17
CA ALA A 306 12.99 -29.38 -25.20
C ALA A 306 13.24 -28.22 -24.27
N VAL A 307 14.19 -28.40 -23.35
CA VAL A 307 14.55 -27.39 -22.34
C VAL A 307 15.98 -26.95 -22.58
N GLU A 308 16.17 -25.66 -22.75
CA GLU A 308 17.48 -25.01 -22.85
C GLU A 308 17.65 -24.04 -21.69
N THR A 309 18.75 -24.15 -20.94
CA THR A 309 19.09 -23.21 -19.87
C THR A 309 20.47 -22.60 -20.13
N ARG A 310 20.54 -21.27 -20.12
CA ARG A 310 21.81 -20.53 -20.29
C ARG A 310 22.01 -19.51 -19.17
N GLU A 311 23.26 -19.10 -18.97
CA GLU A 311 23.55 -17.96 -18.12
C GLU A 311 23.16 -16.65 -18.83
N PRO A 312 22.67 -15.64 -18.10
CA PRO A 312 22.32 -14.35 -18.70
C PRO A 312 23.59 -13.66 -19.24
N ALA A 313 23.46 -13.01 -20.38
CA ALA A 313 24.53 -12.17 -20.93
C ALA A 313 24.59 -10.82 -20.22
N GLU A 314 25.72 -10.12 -20.26
CA GLU A 314 25.90 -8.84 -19.54
C GLU A 314 24.91 -7.74 -19.98
N ASP A 315 24.48 -7.75 -21.23
CA ASP A 315 23.47 -6.83 -21.78
C ASP A 315 22.04 -7.13 -21.29
N GLU A 316 21.80 -8.36 -20.83
CA GLU A 316 20.51 -8.79 -20.28
C GLU A 316 20.36 -8.47 -18.78
N TYR A 317 21.43 -8.18 -18.05
CA TYR A 317 21.41 -7.95 -16.59
C TYR A 317 20.32 -6.99 -16.09
N PRO A 318 19.97 -5.89 -16.77
CA PRO A 318 18.89 -5.01 -16.36
C PRO A 318 17.49 -5.64 -16.44
N GLN A 319 17.36 -6.75 -17.17
CA GLN A 319 16.09 -7.48 -17.34
C GLN A 319 15.99 -8.71 -16.45
N VAL A 320 17.11 -9.21 -15.94
CA VAL A 320 17.17 -10.41 -15.08
C VAL A 320 16.49 -10.12 -13.74
N PRO A 321 15.49 -10.90 -13.33
CA PRO A 321 14.90 -10.75 -12.03
C PRO A 321 15.86 -11.17 -10.91
N VAL A 322 15.74 -10.50 -9.77
CA VAL A 322 16.60 -10.73 -8.60
C VAL A 322 15.79 -11.38 -7.50
N GLN A 323 16.32 -12.48 -6.97
CA GLN A 323 15.81 -13.13 -5.78
C GLN A 323 16.88 -13.10 -4.69
N LEU A 324 16.57 -12.47 -3.55
CA LEU A 324 17.46 -12.42 -2.41
C LEU A 324 17.48 -13.76 -1.67
N ARG A 325 18.68 -14.33 -1.47
CA ARG A 325 18.86 -15.58 -0.73
C ARG A 325 19.47 -15.30 0.64
N ASN A 326 18.61 -15.10 1.62
CA ASN A 326 19.00 -14.69 2.95
C ASN A 326 18.74 -15.76 4.02
N ASN A 327 19.58 -15.77 5.06
CA ASN A 327 19.47 -16.64 6.23
C ASN A 327 18.31 -16.19 7.13
N LYS A 328 17.89 -17.02 8.09
CA LYS A 328 16.81 -16.70 9.03
C LYS A 328 17.01 -15.39 9.81
N LEU A 329 18.26 -14.97 10.03
CA LEU A 329 18.58 -13.71 10.70
C LEU A 329 18.48 -12.49 9.78
N THR A 330 18.87 -12.64 8.51
CA THR A 330 18.94 -11.54 7.54
C THR A 330 17.69 -11.44 6.66
N ARG A 331 16.94 -12.55 6.52
CA ARG A 331 15.68 -12.60 5.75
C ARG A 331 14.66 -11.54 6.16
N PRO A 332 14.45 -11.23 7.47
CA PRO A 332 13.50 -10.17 7.84
C PRO A 332 13.81 -8.79 7.28
N LEU A 333 15.06 -8.56 6.85
CA LEU A 333 15.50 -7.31 6.23
C LEU A 333 15.23 -7.26 4.72
N ASN A 334 14.81 -8.38 4.09
CA ASN A 334 14.39 -8.37 2.69
C ASN A 334 13.30 -7.33 2.46
N MET A 335 12.32 -7.23 3.39
CA MET A 335 11.27 -6.21 3.36
C MET A 335 11.84 -4.78 3.26
N VAL A 336 12.91 -4.51 4.02
CA VAL A 336 13.56 -3.19 4.03
C VAL A 336 14.22 -2.91 2.68
N THR A 337 14.94 -3.89 2.12
CA THR A 337 15.60 -3.79 0.82
C THR A 337 14.57 -3.68 -0.32
N GLU A 338 13.53 -4.50 -0.31
CA GLU A 338 12.44 -4.45 -1.30
C GLU A 338 11.67 -3.12 -1.27
N MET A 339 11.50 -2.53 -0.10
CA MET A 339 10.83 -1.24 0.06
C MET A 339 11.69 -0.07 -0.47
N TYR A 340 13.00 -0.16 -0.38
CA TYR A 340 13.92 0.84 -0.92
C TYR A 340 14.08 0.67 -2.43
N SER A 341 14.69 -0.40 -2.86
CA SER A 341 14.86 -0.89 -4.24
C SER A 341 15.64 -2.20 -4.16
N LEU A 342 15.43 -3.14 -5.10
CA LEU A 342 16.28 -4.32 -5.19
C LEU A 342 17.63 -3.98 -5.82
N PRO A 343 18.72 -4.67 -5.41
CA PRO A 343 20.04 -4.47 -6.01
C PRO A 343 20.03 -4.90 -7.49
N ALA A 344 20.85 -4.27 -8.30
CA ALA A 344 21.11 -4.75 -9.66
C ALA A 344 21.56 -6.21 -9.63
N TYR A 345 21.32 -6.97 -10.71
CA TYR A 345 21.62 -8.40 -10.75
C TYR A 345 23.11 -8.73 -10.49
N ASP A 346 24.02 -7.88 -10.93
CA ASP A 346 25.46 -7.96 -10.68
C ASP A 346 25.91 -7.24 -9.39
N GLY A 347 24.97 -6.66 -8.64
CA GLY A 347 25.22 -5.93 -7.39
C GLY A 347 25.36 -6.84 -6.17
N VAL A 348 25.64 -6.23 -5.03
CA VAL A 348 25.84 -6.91 -3.74
C VAL A 348 24.53 -6.90 -2.95
N ASP A 349 24.18 -8.04 -2.34
CA ASP A 349 23.07 -8.10 -1.36
C ASP A 349 23.45 -7.34 -0.08
N PRO A 350 22.75 -6.24 0.25
CA PRO A 350 23.06 -5.44 1.42
C PRO A 350 22.63 -6.08 2.74
N ASN A 351 21.68 -7.01 2.72
CA ASN A 351 21.02 -7.53 3.93
C ASN A 351 21.98 -8.16 4.95
N PRO A 352 22.92 -9.03 4.58
CA PRO A 352 23.85 -9.61 5.55
C PRO A 352 24.76 -8.57 6.23
N LEU A 353 25.03 -7.49 5.52
CA LEU A 353 25.94 -6.43 5.95
C LEU A 353 25.21 -5.34 6.76
N MET A 354 23.96 -5.07 6.39
CA MET A 354 23.07 -4.13 7.06
C MET A 354 22.53 -4.69 8.40
N ALA A 355 22.26 -6.00 8.47
CA ALA A 355 21.57 -6.62 9.59
C ALA A 355 22.18 -6.30 10.96
N PRO A 356 23.50 -6.44 11.21
CA PRO A 356 24.06 -6.17 12.52
C PRO A 356 23.93 -4.70 12.90
N PHE A 357 24.08 -3.78 11.97
CA PHE A 357 23.95 -2.35 12.22
C PHE A 357 22.49 -1.95 12.46
N PHE A 358 21.57 -2.41 11.63
CA PHE A 358 20.14 -2.11 11.80
C PHE A 358 19.64 -2.59 13.17
N ILE A 359 19.90 -3.83 13.53
CA ILE A 359 19.45 -4.41 14.80
C ILE A 359 20.08 -3.66 15.99
N LEU A 360 21.37 -3.34 15.92
CA LEU A 360 22.08 -2.63 16.97
C LEU A 360 21.60 -1.18 17.13
N PHE A 361 21.47 -0.45 16.03
CA PHE A 361 21.08 0.96 16.04
C PHE A 361 19.65 1.13 16.52
N TYR A 362 18.75 0.26 16.07
CA TYR A 362 17.39 0.23 16.59
C TYR A 362 17.37 0.04 18.11
N GLY A 363 18.16 -0.91 18.61
CA GLY A 363 18.30 -1.17 20.04
C GLY A 363 18.84 0.02 20.82
N ILE A 364 19.84 0.73 20.28
CA ILE A 364 20.42 1.94 20.88
C ILE A 364 19.40 3.10 20.90
N MET A 365 18.69 3.34 19.80
CA MET A 365 17.71 4.41 19.71
C MET A 365 16.56 4.25 20.71
N MET A 366 16.11 3.03 20.96
CA MET A 366 14.97 2.75 21.83
C MET A 366 15.38 2.50 23.30
N ALA A 367 16.51 1.86 23.53
CA ALA A 367 17.27 1.66 24.79
C ALA A 367 16.44 1.46 26.07
N ASP A 368 15.38 0.63 26.04
CA ASP A 368 14.50 0.36 27.19
C ASP A 368 14.12 -1.12 27.26
N MET A 369 14.36 -1.77 28.43
CA MET A 369 14.06 -3.18 28.64
C MET A 369 12.56 -3.49 28.51
N GLY A 370 11.69 -2.63 29.05
CA GLY A 370 10.24 -2.84 29.03
C GLY A 370 9.69 -2.85 27.60
N TYR A 371 10.12 -1.90 26.78
CA TYR A 371 9.73 -1.83 25.37
C TYR A 371 10.30 -3.00 24.57
N GLY A 372 11.57 -3.37 24.79
CA GLY A 372 12.19 -4.54 24.15
C GLY A 372 11.46 -5.84 24.46
N LEU A 373 11.09 -6.06 25.72
CA LEU A 373 10.32 -7.23 26.16
C LEU A 373 8.94 -7.27 25.50
N LEU A 374 8.25 -6.13 25.44
CA LEU A 374 6.93 -6.01 24.83
C LEU A 374 6.98 -6.35 23.32
N MET A 375 8.00 -5.86 22.61
CA MET A 375 8.24 -6.18 21.20
C MET A 375 8.49 -7.69 20.99
N MET A 376 9.34 -8.31 21.80
CA MET A 376 9.61 -9.74 21.72
C MET A 376 8.35 -10.57 21.95
N ILE A 377 7.57 -10.24 23.00
CA ILE A 377 6.33 -10.94 23.32
C ILE A 377 5.32 -10.79 22.17
N ALA A 378 5.13 -9.58 21.64
CA ALA A 378 4.25 -9.33 20.51
C ALA A 378 4.68 -10.13 19.26
N SER A 379 5.97 -10.13 18.93
CA SER A 379 6.52 -10.89 17.81
C SER A 379 6.26 -12.39 17.94
N VAL A 380 6.52 -12.97 19.13
CA VAL A 380 6.31 -14.40 19.37
C VAL A 380 4.84 -14.78 19.34
N ILE A 381 3.97 -13.98 19.96
CA ILE A 381 2.51 -14.25 19.97
C ILE A 381 1.95 -14.18 18.55
N ILE A 382 2.25 -13.13 17.80
CA ILE A 382 1.75 -12.94 16.44
C ILE A 382 2.34 -14.00 15.52
N GLY A 383 3.64 -14.25 15.58
CA GLY A 383 4.30 -15.26 14.76
C GLY A 383 3.80 -16.69 14.98
N LYS A 384 3.52 -17.09 16.24
CA LYS A 384 3.00 -18.44 16.54
C LYS A 384 1.50 -18.59 16.28
N LYS A 385 0.70 -17.57 16.64
CA LYS A 385 -0.76 -17.66 16.59
C LYS A 385 -1.32 -17.42 15.18
N TYR A 386 -0.77 -16.44 14.46
CA TYR A 386 -1.32 -16.00 13.17
C TYR A 386 -0.46 -16.43 11.98
N ARG A 387 0.80 -16.78 12.18
CA ARG A 387 1.76 -17.22 11.15
C ARG A 387 1.68 -16.35 9.88
N PRO A 388 1.87 -15.02 9.99
CA PRO A 388 1.80 -14.15 8.84
C PRO A 388 2.84 -14.55 7.79
N LYS A 389 2.44 -14.62 6.51
CA LYS A 389 3.33 -14.91 5.37
C LYS A 389 3.77 -13.60 4.69
N GLY A 390 4.83 -13.67 3.89
CA GLY A 390 5.35 -12.54 3.12
C GLY A 390 5.88 -11.40 4.00
N THR A 391 5.73 -10.18 3.52
CA THR A 391 6.24 -8.94 4.15
C THR A 391 5.80 -8.76 5.60
N SER A 392 4.55 -9.12 5.95
CA SER A 392 4.07 -9.04 7.33
C SER A 392 4.81 -10.02 8.26
N GLY A 393 5.13 -11.23 7.77
CA GLY A 393 5.89 -12.21 8.55
C GLY A 393 7.33 -11.75 8.79
N GLU A 394 7.93 -11.11 7.81
CA GLU A 394 9.26 -10.53 7.90
C GLU A 394 9.30 -9.35 8.88
N LEU A 395 8.28 -8.46 8.84
CA LEU A 395 8.15 -7.34 9.78
C LEU A 395 8.11 -7.80 11.24
N PHE A 396 7.28 -8.78 11.58
CA PHE A 396 7.21 -9.27 12.97
C PHE A 396 8.49 -10.02 13.40
N SER A 397 9.15 -10.69 12.46
CA SER A 397 10.44 -11.32 12.73
C SER A 397 11.53 -10.27 12.99
N LEU A 398 11.55 -9.18 12.21
CA LEU A 398 12.45 -8.05 12.41
C LEU A 398 12.19 -7.36 13.76
N LEU A 399 10.90 -7.14 14.09
CA LEU A 399 10.48 -6.57 15.37
C LEU A 399 10.98 -7.41 16.57
N GLY A 400 10.97 -8.74 16.45
CA GLY A 400 11.50 -9.63 17.47
C GLY A 400 13.00 -9.49 17.65
N LEU A 401 13.77 -9.38 16.56
CA LEU A 401 15.23 -9.18 16.59
C LEU A 401 15.59 -7.80 17.15
N CYS A 402 14.92 -6.76 16.70
CA CYS A 402 15.09 -5.40 17.21
C CYS A 402 14.69 -5.32 18.70
N GLY A 403 13.62 -6.02 19.11
CA GLY A 403 13.20 -6.12 20.51
C GLY A 403 14.24 -6.77 21.40
N LEU A 404 14.94 -7.82 20.92
CA LEU A 404 16.05 -8.44 21.66
C LEU A 404 17.21 -7.46 21.84
N SER A 405 17.59 -6.73 20.79
CA SER A 405 18.64 -5.72 20.88
C SER A 405 18.26 -4.59 21.84
N THR A 406 17.03 -4.09 21.73
CA THR A 406 16.47 -3.07 22.64
C THR A 406 16.50 -3.53 24.10
N PHE A 407 16.14 -4.79 24.35
CA PHE A 407 16.21 -5.36 25.70
C PHE A 407 17.63 -5.39 26.24
N ILE A 408 18.61 -5.83 25.43
CA ILE A 408 20.03 -5.90 25.84
C ILE A 408 20.57 -4.49 26.12
N VAL A 409 20.36 -3.53 25.21
CA VAL A 409 20.82 -2.15 25.38
C VAL A 409 20.08 -1.48 26.55
N GLY A 410 18.78 -1.72 26.71
CA GLY A 410 17.99 -1.27 27.84
C GLY A 410 18.48 -1.80 29.18
N ALA A 411 19.00 -3.04 29.21
CA ALA A 411 19.65 -3.58 30.41
C ALA A 411 20.98 -2.88 30.73
N MET A 412 21.68 -2.39 29.71
CA MET A 412 22.91 -1.60 29.92
C MET A 412 22.61 -0.17 30.42
N THR A 413 21.51 0.41 29.99
CA THR A 413 21.07 1.76 30.45
C THR A 413 20.27 1.72 31.75
N GLY A 414 19.78 0.53 32.19
CA GLY A 414 18.95 0.37 33.38
C GLY A 414 17.53 0.91 33.23
N GLY A 415 17.06 1.21 32.00
CA GLY A 415 15.70 1.68 31.72
C GLY A 415 14.68 0.55 31.68
N PHE A 416 13.60 0.66 32.44
CA PHE A 416 12.43 -0.22 32.36
C PHE A 416 11.16 0.64 32.35
N PHE A 417 10.60 0.88 31.18
CA PHE A 417 9.61 1.94 30.92
C PHE A 417 10.10 3.30 31.50
N GLY A 418 11.34 3.67 31.14
CA GLY A 418 12.07 4.76 31.78
C GLY A 418 12.46 4.41 33.22
N ASP A 419 12.03 5.23 34.17
CA ASP A 419 12.23 5.09 35.62
C ASP A 419 11.01 4.51 36.37
N PHE A 420 10.09 3.81 35.66
CA PHE A 420 8.83 3.31 36.20
C PHE A 420 8.98 2.53 37.52
N LEU A 421 9.94 1.59 37.58
CA LEU A 421 10.17 0.78 38.78
C LEU A 421 10.64 1.63 39.96
N THR A 422 11.50 2.59 39.73
CA THR A 422 12.02 3.49 40.76
C THR A 422 10.89 4.33 41.37
N GLN A 423 10.02 4.90 40.54
CA GLN A 423 8.88 5.71 40.98
C GLN A 423 7.81 4.84 41.67
N LEU A 424 7.54 3.65 41.15
CA LEU A 424 6.58 2.74 41.77
C LEU A 424 7.01 2.33 43.18
N VAL A 425 8.29 1.94 43.36
CA VAL A 425 8.82 1.56 44.68
C VAL A 425 8.80 2.74 45.64
N ALA A 426 9.11 3.96 45.20
CA ALA A 426 9.04 5.15 46.00
C ALA A 426 7.61 5.45 46.51
N ILE A 427 6.57 5.16 45.72
CA ILE A 427 5.15 5.32 46.14
C ILE A 427 4.71 4.23 47.10
N VAL A 428 5.11 2.94 46.86
CA VAL A 428 4.69 1.80 47.68
C VAL A 428 5.43 1.75 49.01
N SER A 429 6.73 2.09 49.02
CA SER A 429 7.61 2.04 50.21
C SER A 429 8.40 3.35 50.33
N PRO A 430 7.80 4.40 50.91
CA PRO A 430 8.49 5.69 51.09
C PRO A 430 9.79 5.52 51.89
N GLY A 431 10.91 5.87 51.31
CA GLY A 431 12.24 5.77 51.92
C GLY A 431 13.13 4.64 51.37
N THR A 432 12.62 3.78 50.48
CA THR A 432 13.44 2.76 49.79
C THR A 432 13.83 3.30 48.42
N VAL A 433 15.10 3.47 48.13
CA VAL A 433 15.61 3.81 46.81
C VAL A 433 15.92 2.53 46.06
N PHE A 434 15.15 2.23 45.06
CA PHE A 434 15.41 1.13 44.13
C PHE A 434 15.92 1.69 42.80
N ALA A 435 17.11 1.28 42.40
CA ALA A 435 17.68 1.61 41.12
C ALA A 435 18.19 0.35 40.44
N LEU A 436 17.89 0.17 39.18
CA LEU A 436 18.47 -0.91 38.37
C LEU A 436 19.96 -0.65 38.14
N PRO A 437 20.79 -1.70 38.10
CA PRO A 437 22.20 -1.55 37.74
C PRO A 437 22.30 -1.00 36.31
N LYS A 438 23.07 0.07 36.12
CA LYS A 438 23.31 0.72 34.83
C LYS A 438 24.80 0.82 34.54
N LEU A 439 25.21 0.59 33.32
CA LEU A 439 26.59 0.79 32.85
C LEU A 439 26.84 2.24 32.46
N PHE A 440 25.86 2.89 31.87
CA PHE A 440 25.87 4.31 31.51
C PHE A 440 24.47 4.89 31.61
N ASP A 441 24.41 6.19 31.88
CA ASP A 441 23.14 6.90 31.97
C ASP A 441 22.94 7.79 30.73
N PRO A 442 21.83 7.63 29.99
CA PRO A 442 21.53 8.49 28.85
C PRO A 442 21.51 9.98 29.17
N LEU A 443 21.22 10.37 30.40
CA LEU A 443 21.13 11.78 30.82
C LEU A 443 22.46 12.32 31.33
N ASP A 444 23.25 11.52 32.02
CA ASP A 444 24.50 11.98 32.64
C ASP A 444 25.69 11.88 31.70
N ASP A 445 25.74 10.83 30.85
CA ASP A 445 26.89 10.49 30.01
C ASP A 445 26.73 10.95 28.53
N LEU A 446 26.07 12.06 28.27
CA LEU A 446 25.75 12.58 26.94
C LEU A 446 26.94 12.62 25.98
N THR A 447 28.10 13.10 26.44
CA THR A 447 29.30 13.23 25.59
C THR A 447 29.85 11.87 25.19
N MET A 448 29.82 10.89 26.09
CA MET A 448 30.29 9.53 25.83
C MET A 448 29.39 8.85 24.79
N ILE A 449 28.07 9.00 24.93
CA ILE A 449 27.08 8.42 24.00
C ILE A 449 27.18 9.10 22.63
N LEU A 450 27.38 10.43 22.58
CA LEU A 450 27.60 11.17 21.34
C LEU A 450 28.80 10.64 20.56
N ILE A 451 29.95 10.54 21.24
CA ILE A 451 31.18 10.05 20.62
C ILE A 451 31.00 8.58 20.22
N GLY A 452 30.35 7.76 21.05
CA GLY A 452 30.06 6.36 20.76
C GLY A 452 29.16 6.19 19.53
N SER A 453 28.11 7.00 19.39
CA SER A 453 27.23 6.97 18.22
C SER A 453 27.95 7.36 16.93
N MET A 454 28.79 8.42 16.99
CA MET A 454 29.61 8.83 15.85
C MET A 454 30.67 7.77 15.48
N ALA A 455 31.27 7.12 16.48
CA ALA A 455 32.23 6.04 16.26
C ALA A 455 31.58 4.81 15.60
N LEU A 456 30.39 4.40 16.06
CA LEU A 456 29.61 3.34 15.42
C LEU A 456 29.22 3.69 13.99
N GLY A 457 28.84 4.94 13.73
CA GLY A 457 28.57 5.44 12.39
C GLY A 457 29.81 5.38 11.49
N LEU A 458 30.97 5.78 12.01
CA LEU A 458 32.24 5.67 11.28
C LEU A 458 32.57 4.22 10.92
N VAL A 459 32.35 3.25 11.85
CA VAL A 459 32.55 1.83 11.58
C VAL A 459 31.64 1.36 10.44
N GLN A 460 30.36 1.78 10.42
CA GLN A 460 29.45 1.44 9.34
C GLN A 460 29.86 2.04 8.01
N ILE A 461 30.27 3.30 7.97
CA ILE A 461 30.76 3.97 6.76
C ILE A 461 32.00 3.24 6.22
N ILE A 462 32.97 2.92 7.08
CA ILE A 462 34.18 2.16 6.70
C ILE A 462 33.80 0.79 6.13
N THR A 463 32.81 0.14 6.71
CA THR A 463 32.28 -1.15 6.20
C THR A 463 31.69 -0.97 4.81
N GLY A 464 30.89 0.09 4.55
CA GLY A 464 30.36 0.40 3.24
C GLY A 464 31.45 0.66 2.20
N MET A 465 32.46 1.44 2.56
CA MET A 465 33.63 1.68 1.71
C MET A 465 34.42 0.40 1.42
N ALA A 466 34.53 -0.53 2.38
CA ALA A 466 35.21 -1.82 2.17
C ALA A 466 34.47 -2.68 1.14
N ILE A 467 33.13 -2.66 1.16
CA ILE A 467 32.30 -3.35 0.15
C ILE A 467 32.52 -2.74 -1.24
N SER A 468 32.46 -1.41 -1.33
CA SER A 468 32.73 -0.67 -2.57
C SER A 468 34.12 -0.99 -3.13
N LEU A 469 35.13 -1.04 -2.26
CA LEU A 469 36.49 -1.42 -2.64
C LEU A 469 36.55 -2.82 -3.25
N ILE A 470 35.90 -3.81 -2.60
CA ILE A 470 35.87 -5.20 -3.08
C ILE A 470 35.19 -5.27 -4.44
N GLU A 471 34.07 -4.55 -4.62
CA GLU A 471 33.32 -4.53 -5.86
C GLU A 471 34.13 -3.88 -7.01
N LYS A 472 34.75 -2.72 -6.78
CA LYS A 472 35.63 -2.06 -7.75
C LYS A 472 36.83 -2.94 -8.15
N CYS A 473 37.38 -3.67 -7.18
CA CYS A 473 38.45 -4.64 -7.43
C CYS A 473 37.99 -5.81 -8.32
N LYS A 474 36.79 -6.36 -8.08
CA LYS A 474 36.18 -7.41 -8.92
C LYS A 474 35.95 -6.93 -10.34
N ARG A 475 35.54 -5.68 -10.52
CA ARG A 475 35.34 -5.04 -11.83
C ARG A 475 36.64 -4.55 -12.47
N LYS A 476 37.82 -4.89 -11.89
CA LYS A 476 39.20 -4.52 -12.38
C LYS A 476 39.46 -3.00 -12.45
N LYS A 477 38.71 -2.18 -11.70
CA LYS A 477 38.90 -0.73 -11.61
C LYS A 477 39.79 -0.36 -10.42
N PHE A 478 41.04 -0.82 -10.42
CA PHE A 478 41.96 -0.69 -9.29
C PHE A 478 42.34 0.76 -8.96
N LEU A 479 42.46 1.63 -9.96
CA LEU A 479 42.78 3.05 -9.74
C LEU A 479 41.65 3.78 -9.02
N ASP A 480 40.41 3.54 -9.43
CA ASP A 480 39.25 4.13 -8.80
C ASP A 480 39.10 3.61 -7.36
N ALA A 481 39.31 2.31 -7.16
CA ALA A 481 39.30 1.67 -5.85
C ALA A 481 40.32 2.27 -4.88
N PHE A 482 41.52 2.59 -5.37
CA PHE A 482 42.61 3.19 -4.56
C PHE A 482 42.29 4.65 -4.18
N PHE A 483 41.97 5.49 -5.15
CA PHE A 483 41.83 6.93 -4.92
C PHE A 483 40.49 7.29 -4.25
N GLU A 484 39.41 6.55 -4.51
CA GLU A 484 38.08 6.84 -3.92
C GLU A 484 37.88 6.22 -2.54
N GLU A 485 38.53 5.07 -2.23
CA GLU A 485 38.28 4.37 -0.97
C GLU A 485 39.51 4.36 -0.04
N ILE A 486 40.66 3.83 -0.50
CA ILE A 486 41.84 3.64 0.36
C ILE A 486 42.42 4.98 0.83
N THR A 487 42.40 5.98 -0.01
CA THR A 487 42.89 7.33 0.32
C THR A 487 42.10 7.92 1.50
N TRP A 488 40.77 7.76 1.52
CA TRP A 488 39.94 8.23 2.61
C TRP A 488 40.15 7.46 3.92
N TRP A 489 40.44 6.16 3.86
CA TRP A 489 40.83 5.42 5.05
C TRP A 489 42.12 5.95 5.67
N ILE A 490 43.11 6.36 4.84
CA ILE A 490 44.34 6.98 5.32
C ILE A 490 44.01 8.33 5.98
N VAL A 491 43.09 9.11 5.43
CA VAL A 491 42.64 10.38 6.03
C VAL A 491 41.99 10.13 7.39
N PHE A 492 41.02 9.19 7.49
CA PHE A 492 40.36 8.86 8.75
C PHE A 492 41.34 8.35 9.82
N LEU A 493 42.28 7.49 9.43
CA LEU A 493 43.36 7.05 10.29
C LEU A 493 44.26 8.22 10.72
N GLY A 494 44.57 9.13 9.81
CA GLY A 494 45.36 10.34 10.09
C GLY A 494 44.66 11.27 11.08
N ILE A 495 43.34 11.47 10.95
CA ILE A 495 42.51 12.23 11.92
C ILE A 495 42.52 11.56 13.29
N ALA A 496 42.32 10.24 13.36
CA ALA A 496 42.35 9.50 14.62
C ALA A 496 43.71 9.61 15.34
N LEU A 497 44.82 9.47 14.58
CA LEU A 497 46.18 9.64 15.13
C LEU A 497 46.48 11.07 15.58
N ALA A 498 45.96 12.07 14.88
CA ALA A 498 46.10 13.49 15.23
C ALA A 498 45.35 13.80 16.54
N VAL A 499 44.11 13.30 16.71
CA VAL A 499 43.33 13.43 17.94
C VAL A 499 44.04 12.75 19.13
N LEU A 500 44.64 11.58 18.90
CA LEU A 500 45.42 10.87 19.91
C LEU A 500 46.82 11.50 20.15
N LYS A 501 47.14 12.61 19.50
CA LYS A 501 48.46 13.32 19.60
C LYS A 501 49.68 12.43 19.25
N LYS A 502 49.49 11.38 18.44
CA LYS A 502 50.54 10.41 18.03
C LYS A 502 51.21 10.76 16.72
N GLY A 503 50.85 11.88 16.08
CA GLY A 503 51.51 12.38 14.85
C GLY A 503 50.50 12.81 13.78
N THR A 504 50.87 13.83 13.01
CA THR A 504 50.04 14.39 11.91
C THR A 504 50.56 14.01 10.52
N ALA A 505 51.67 13.30 10.43
CA ALA A 505 52.30 12.95 9.13
C ALA A 505 51.35 12.11 8.24
N VAL A 506 50.62 11.16 8.82
CA VAL A 506 49.64 10.32 8.10
C VAL A 506 48.50 11.16 7.53
N LEU A 507 48.02 12.19 8.28
CA LEU A 507 47.00 13.08 7.82
C LEU A 507 47.47 13.91 6.59
N TYR A 508 48.68 14.47 6.65
CA TYR A 508 49.25 15.20 5.52
C TYR A 508 49.45 14.31 4.28
N LEU A 509 49.87 13.05 4.46
CA LEU A 509 49.95 12.07 3.40
C LEU A 509 48.57 11.78 2.78
N GLY A 510 47.57 11.55 3.60
CA GLY A 510 46.19 11.34 3.13
C GLY A 510 45.64 12.52 2.34
N CYS A 511 45.83 13.74 2.85
CA CYS A 511 45.41 14.97 2.15
C CYS A 511 46.13 15.13 0.81
N ALA A 512 47.43 14.83 0.74
CA ALA A 512 48.17 14.86 -0.52
C ALA A 512 47.66 13.85 -1.56
N LEU A 513 47.28 12.63 -1.11
CA LEU A 513 46.72 11.60 -1.98
C LEU A 513 45.32 11.96 -2.49
N VAL A 514 44.47 12.60 -1.66
CA VAL A 514 43.14 13.11 -2.06
C VAL A 514 43.26 14.16 -3.15
N LEU A 515 44.30 15.03 -3.08
CA LEU A 515 44.59 16.03 -4.13
C LEU A 515 45.07 15.41 -5.42
N LEU A 516 45.84 14.31 -5.34
CA LEU A 516 46.38 13.62 -6.50
C LEU A 516 45.33 12.81 -7.28
N GLY A 517 44.30 12.26 -6.61
CA GLY A 517 43.26 11.41 -7.21
C GLY A 517 42.63 12.02 -8.47
N PRO A 518 41.96 13.16 -8.37
CA PRO A 518 41.31 13.81 -9.53
C PRO A 518 42.29 14.24 -10.64
N ILE A 519 43.56 14.50 -10.28
CA ILE A 519 44.60 14.87 -11.25
C ILE A 519 44.97 13.66 -12.10
N VAL A 520 45.03 12.47 -11.51
CA VAL A 520 45.36 11.21 -12.20
C VAL A 520 44.18 10.69 -13.03
N GLN A 521 42.98 10.78 -12.51
CA GLN A 521 41.77 10.25 -13.16
C GLN A 521 41.14 11.20 -14.18
N GLY A 522 41.32 12.53 -14.05
CA GLY A 522 40.69 13.54 -14.89
C GLY A 522 41.31 13.72 -16.27
N LYS A 523 40.49 14.03 -17.29
CA LYS A 523 40.91 14.40 -18.64
C LYS A 523 40.72 15.92 -18.87
N GLY A 524 41.80 16.63 -19.30
CA GLY A 524 41.73 18.03 -19.72
C GLY A 524 41.52 19.07 -18.61
N TRP A 525 40.81 20.18 -18.90
CA TRP A 525 40.52 21.29 -17.99
C TRP A 525 39.65 20.90 -16.79
N VAL A 526 38.94 19.77 -16.87
CA VAL A 526 38.13 19.16 -15.79
C VAL A 526 39.03 18.76 -14.60
N LYS A 527 40.34 18.65 -14.78
CA LYS A 527 41.28 18.32 -13.68
C LYS A 527 41.24 19.32 -12.53
N LEU A 528 41.17 20.62 -12.79
CA LEU A 528 41.28 21.65 -11.76
C LEU A 528 39.93 21.91 -11.08
N THR A 529 38.82 21.96 -11.83
CA THR A 529 37.47 22.10 -11.31
C THR A 529 36.99 20.82 -10.61
N GLY A 530 37.41 19.64 -11.12
CA GLY A 530 37.14 18.34 -10.55
C GLY A 530 37.79 18.14 -9.17
N VAL A 531 38.99 18.66 -8.95
CA VAL A 531 39.66 18.61 -7.62
C VAL A 531 38.81 19.33 -6.57
N PHE A 532 38.38 20.57 -6.85
CA PHE A 532 37.57 21.36 -5.89
C PHE A 532 36.23 20.72 -5.63
N GLY A 533 35.52 20.27 -6.69
CA GLY A 533 34.23 19.60 -6.58
C GLY A 533 34.32 18.26 -5.86
N SER A 534 35.33 17.45 -6.16
CA SER A 534 35.54 16.15 -5.52
C SER A 534 35.83 16.29 -4.03
N ILE A 535 36.75 17.20 -3.65
CA ILE A 535 37.10 17.44 -2.24
C ILE A 535 35.89 17.97 -1.50
N TYR A 536 35.21 18.98 -2.04
CA TYR A 536 34.01 19.55 -1.40
C TYR A 536 32.93 18.48 -1.17
N ASN A 537 32.60 17.71 -2.19
CA ASN A 537 31.55 16.70 -2.10
C ASN A 537 31.89 15.56 -1.13
N HIS A 538 33.14 15.07 -1.14
CA HIS A 538 33.54 13.99 -0.25
C HIS A 538 33.71 14.47 1.21
N VAL A 539 34.34 15.63 1.45
CA VAL A 539 34.52 16.14 2.80
C VAL A 539 33.17 16.48 3.43
N THR A 540 32.32 17.25 2.72
CA THR A 540 30.97 17.58 3.21
C THR A 540 30.09 16.35 3.32
N GLY A 541 30.18 15.40 2.39
CA GLY A 541 29.44 14.14 2.42
C GLY A 541 29.80 13.31 3.65
N TYR A 542 31.06 12.94 3.82
CA TYR A 542 31.48 12.12 4.97
C TYR A 542 31.26 12.81 6.31
N PHE A 543 31.48 14.12 6.39
CA PHE A 543 31.21 14.88 7.61
C PHE A 543 29.72 14.91 7.93
N GLY A 544 28.88 15.16 6.91
CA GLY A 544 27.42 15.11 7.04
C GLY A 544 26.93 13.72 7.44
N ASP A 545 27.47 12.67 6.82
CA ASP A 545 27.11 11.28 7.15
C ASP A 545 27.47 10.96 8.61
N ILE A 546 28.68 11.29 9.08
CA ILE A 546 29.09 11.03 10.47
C ILE A 546 28.19 11.81 11.45
N LEU A 547 27.87 13.08 11.14
CA LEU A 547 26.96 13.87 11.98
C LEU A 547 25.53 13.27 12.01
N SER A 548 25.08 12.63 10.93
CA SER A 548 23.77 12.00 10.90
C SER A 548 23.59 10.92 11.97
N TYR A 549 24.68 10.25 12.40
CA TYR A 549 24.64 9.25 13.47
C TYR A 549 24.42 9.83 14.87
N THR A 550 24.55 11.16 15.07
CA THR A 550 24.13 11.78 16.33
C THR A 550 22.65 11.58 16.63
N ARG A 551 21.86 11.22 15.63
CA ARG A 551 20.45 10.87 15.76
C ARG A 551 20.22 9.64 16.65
N LEU A 552 21.17 8.70 16.70
CA LEU A 552 21.12 7.55 17.62
C LEU A 552 21.02 8.03 19.07
N MET A 553 21.91 8.96 19.44
CA MET A 553 21.88 9.57 20.76
C MET A 553 20.60 10.41 20.98
N ALA A 554 20.23 11.24 19.99
CA ALA A 554 19.08 12.13 20.15
C ALA A 554 17.77 11.38 20.40
N LEU A 555 17.54 10.25 19.70
CA LEU A 555 16.34 9.44 19.89
C LEU A 555 16.37 8.65 21.19
N MET A 556 17.52 8.10 21.57
CA MET A 556 17.68 7.44 22.86
C MET A 556 17.37 8.39 24.00
N LEU A 557 17.91 9.61 23.96
CA LEU A 557 17.68 10.63 24.97
C LEU A 557 16.21 11.05 24.99
N ALA A 558 15.62 11.38 23.84
CA ALA A 558 14.22 11.79 23.75
C ALA A 558 13.27 10.74 24.32
N GLY A 559 13.44 9.47 23.93
CA GLY A 559 12.63 8.37 24.43
C GLY A 559 12.71 8.18 25.94
N SER A 560 13.93 8.27 26.50
CA SER A 560 14.18 8.17 27.95
C SER A 560 13.57 9.33 28.72
N VAL A 561 13.79 10.59 28.26
CA VAL A 561 13.26 11.80 28.92
C VAL A 561 11.72 11.79 28.91
N ILE A 562 11.10 11.47 27.78
CA ILE A 562 9.63 11.45 27.68
C ILE A 562 9.05 10.39 28.63
N ALA A 563 9.64 9.20 28.72
CA ALA A 563 9.20 8.15 29.66
C ALA A 563 9.30 8.64 31.13
N GLN A 564 10.42 9.25 31.51
CA GLN A 564 10.60 9.78 32.86
C GLN A 564 9.61 10.89 33.20
N VAL A 565 9.35 11.83 32.28
CA VAL A 565 8.37 12.90 32.46
C VAL A 565 6.96 12.32 32.69
N PHE A 566 6.55 11.32 31.92
CA PHE A 566 5.25 10.68 32.16
C PHE A 566 5.17 9.97 33.50
N ASN A 567 6.24 9.27 33.91
CA ASN A 567 6.30 8.60 35.21
C ASN A 567 6.29 9.61 36.36
N MET A 568 7.00 10.72 36.23
CA MET A 568 7.00 11.81 37.20
C MET A 568 5.61 12.44 37.37
N LEU A 569 4.92 12.73 36.25
CA LEU A 569 3.53 13.23 36.25
C LEU A 569 2.58 12.20 36.90
N ALA A 570 2.79 10.94 36.61
CA ALA A 570 1.99 9.84 37.18
C ALA A 570 2.20 9.70 38.71
N ALA A 571 3.39 10.01 39.21
CA ALA A 571 3.71 9.94 40.63
C ALA A 571 3.12 11.09 41.47
N MET A 572 2.78 12.24 40.86
CA MET A 572 2.26 13.44 41.57
C MET A 572 1.03 13.18 42.45
N PRO A 573 0.02 12.35 42.04
CA PRO A 573 -1.13 12.09 42.89
C PRO A 573 -0.83 11.26 44.15
N GLY A 574 0.34 10.65 44.26
CA GLY A 574 0.73 9.80 45.42
C GLY A 574 -0.10 8.51 45.57
N ASN A 575 -0.88 8.13 44.57
CA ASN A 575 -1.76 6.97 44.60
C ASN A 575 -1.29 5.92 43.57
N VAL A 576 -1.07 4.68 44.01
CA VAL A 576 -0.58 3.58 43.16
C VAL A 576 -1.50 3.33 41.96
N VAL A 577 -2.83 3.40 42.14
CA VAL A 577 -3.77 3.14 41.04
C VAL A 577 -3.71 4.26 40.00
N ALA A 578 -3.67 5.52 40.43
CA ALA A 578 -3.51 6.66 39.54
C ALA A 578 -2.17 6.62 38.80
N PHE A 579 -1.08 6.26 39.51
CA PHE A 579 0.24 6.06 38.93
C PHE A 579 0.21 5.02 37.81
N LEU A 580 -0.35 3.83 38.06
CA LEU A 580 -0.41 2.76 37.07
C LEU A 580 -1.19 3.18 35.79
N ILE A 581 -2.33 3.84 35.96
CA ILE A 581 -3.17 4.25 34.81
C ILE A 581 -2.44 5.33 33.98
N ILE A 582 -1.94 6.38 34.63
CA ILE A 582 -1.30 7.52 33.93
C ILE A 582 0.02 7.07 33.29
N SER A 583 0.85 6.33 34.04
CA SER A 583 2.13 5.82 33.53
C SER A 583 1.93 4.82 32.38
N MET A 584 0.94 3.93 32.48
CA MET A 584 0.62 2.98 31.40
C MET A 584 0.19 3.71 30.13
N LEU A 585 -0.67 4.71 30.23
CA LEU A 585 -1.11 5.52 29.09
C LEU A 585 0.05 6.31 28.47
N GLY A 586 0.85 6.97 29.30
CA GLY A 586 2.02 7.74 28.85
C GLY A 586 3.08 6.87 28.18
N ASN A 587 3.42 5.73 28.80
CA ASN A 587 4.38 4.79 28.24
C ASN A 587 3.86 4.09 26.98
N ALA A 588 2.55 3.82 26.87
CA ALA A 588 1.97 3.27 25.64
C ALA A 588 2.11 4.28 24.48
N MET A 589 1.85 5.56 24.72
CA MET A 589 2.04 6.61 23.74
C MET A 589 3.51 6.76 23.35
N ASN A 590 4.42 6.81 24.34
CA ASN A 590 5.86 6.90 24.12
C ASN A 590 6.39 5.68 23.34
N PHE A 591 5.93 4.49 23.67
CA PHE A 591 6.26 3.26 22.94
C PHE A 591 5.86 3.35 21.46
N GLY A 592 4.63 3.79 21.16
CA GLY A 592 4.16 3.94 19.78
C GLY A 592 4.99 4.93 18.96
N LEU A 593 5.31 6.10 19.58
CA LEU A 593 6.14 7.12 18.94
C LEU A 593 7.58 6.64 18.70
N ASN A 594 8.19 5.99 19.69
CA ASN A 594 9.55 5.48 19.57
C ASN A 594 9.64 4.28 18.62
N LEU A 595 8.66 3.37 18.62
CA LEU A 595 8.61 2.22 17.72
C LEU A 595 8.69 2.66 16.25
N LEU A 596 7.86 3.63 15.87
CA LEU A 596 7.85 4.18 14.51
C LEU A 596 9.08 5.07 14.26
N GLY A 597 9.41 5.94 15.21
CA GLY A 597 10.54 6.88 15.10
C GLY A 597 11.88 6.14 14.90
N CYS A 598 12.18 5.16 15.74
CA CYS A 598 13.40 4.36 15.61
C CYS A 598 13.47 3.63 14.27
N TYR A 599 12.36 3.04 13.81
CA TYR A 599 12.31 2.36 12.52
C TYR A 599 12.61 3.30 11.35
N VAL A 600 11.92 4.44 11.28
CA VAL A 600 12.08 5.41 10.18
C VAL A 600 13.47 6.02 10.17
N HIS A 601 14.00 6.35 11.33
CA HIS A 601 15.32 6.99 11.44
C HIS A 601 16.46 6.01 11.19
N ASP A 602 16.32 4.74 11.60
CA ASP A 602 17.28 3.68 11.27
C ASP A 602 17.28 3.40 9.77
N LEU A 603 16.08 3.23 9.19
CA LEU A 603 15.91 3.11 7.74
C LEU A 603 16.65 4.20 6.97
N ARG A 604 16.52 5.44 7.44
CA ARG A 604 17.22 6.57 6.81
C ARG A 604 18.74 6.43 6.90
N LEU A 605 19.29 6.04 8.06
CA LEU A 605 20.73 5.82 8.22
C LEU A 605 21.24 4.72 7.28
N GLN A 606 20.47 3.64 7.10
CA GLN A 606 20.84 2.57 6.19
C GLN A 606 20.76 3.00 4.71
N CYS A 607 19.65 3.62 4.31
CA CYS A 607 19.41 3.94 2.91
C CYS A 607 20.24 5.13 2.40
N LEU A 608 20.41 6.18 3.20
CA LEU A 608 21.08 7.41 2.73
C LEU A 608 22.57 7.43 3.06
N GLU A 609 22.99 6.99 4.24
CA GLU A 609 24.39 7.07 4.67
C GLU A 609 25.17 5.80 4.29
N PHE A 610 24.59 4.61 4.43
CA PHE A 610 25.28 3.34 4.19
C PHE A 610 25.20 2.88 2.73
N PHE A 611 23.97 2.81 2.16
CA PHE A 611 23.78 2.33 0.78
C PHE A 611 24.46 3.22 -0.26
N ASN A 612 24.47 4.53 -0.07
CA ASN A 612 25.16 5.47 -0.97
C ASN A 612 26.65 5.17 -1.17
N LYS A 613 27.26 4.31 -0.34
CA LYS A 613 28.68 3.97 -0.49
C LYS A 613 28.95 2.87 -1.51
N PHE A 614 28.03 1.92 -1.70
CA PHE A 614 28.28 0.73 -2.54
C PHE A 614 27.06 0.23 -3.30
N TYR A 615 25.86 0.69 -2.96
CA TYR A 615 24.65 0.10 -3.50
C TYR A 615 24.35 0.60 -4.91
N VAL A 616 24.06 -0.35 -5.81
CA VAL A 616 23.58 -0.09 -7.17
C VAL A 616 22.17 -0.65 -7.24
N ASP A 617 21.19 0.23 -7.42
CA ASP A 617 19.78 -0.10 -7.55
C ASP A 617 19.40 -0.52 -8.99
N GLY A 618 18.16 -0.90 -9.20
CA GLY A 618 17.58 -1.21 -10.50
C GLY A 618 17.26 -2.69 -10.74
N GLY A 619 17.35 -3.55 -9.71
CA GLY A 619 16.91 -4.95 -9.78
C GLY A 619 15.40 -5.08 -9.90
N LYS A 620 14.93 -6.03 -10.74
CA LYS A 620 13.52 -6.39 -10.85
C LYS A 620 13.19 -7.52 -9.87
N PRO A 621 12.06 -7.49 -9.14
CA PRO A 621 11.70 -8.57 -8.25
C PRO A 621 11.37 -9.85 -9.03
N PHE A 622 11.88 -10.99 -8.57
CA PHE A 622 11.54 -12.31 -9.10
C PHE A 622 10.10 -12.67 -8.72
N ARG A 623 9.24 -12.86 -9.71
CA ARG A 623 7.81 -13.17 -9.54
C ARG A 623 7.46 -14.48 -10.23
N PRO A 624 7.80 -15.63 -9.62
CA PRO A 624 7.45 -16.93 -10.20
C PRO A 624 5.94 -17.14 -10.19
N MET A 625 5.48 -18.09 -11.02
CA MET A 625 4.12 -18.61 -10.92
C MET A 625 3.98 -19.36 -9.61
N THR A 626 3.21 -18.82 -8.66
CA THR A 626 3.02 -19.41 -7.33
C THR A 626 1.59 -19.90 -7.13
N LEU A 627 1.43 -20.85 -6.20
CA LEU A 627 0.14 -21.24 -5.62
C LEU A 627 -0.22 -20.39 -4.39
N ASP A 628 0.35 -19.19 -4.26
CA ASP A 628 0.07 -18.32 -3.12
C ASP A 628 -1.41 -17.99 -3.02
N THR A 629 -1.95 -18.28 -1.85
CA THR A 629 -3.33 -18.01 -1.44
C THR A 629 -3.36 -16.87 -0.43
N GLU A 630 -4.36 -16.02 -0.54
CA GLU A 630 -4.55 -14.88 0.37
C GLU A 630 -5.27 -15.30 1.66
N TYR A 631 -6.29 -16.15 1.54
CA TYR A 631 -7.24 -16.44 2.61
C TYR A 631 -7.07 -17.83 3.24
N VAL A 632 -6.58 -18.80 2.52
CA VAL A 632 -6.40 -20.19 2.98
C VAL A 632 -4.94 -20.59 3.06
N ASP A 633 -4.63 -21.71 3.72
CA ASP A 633 -3.30 -22.33 3.79
C ASP A 633 -3.41 -23.70 3.13
N LEU A 634 -2.83 -23.88 1.94
CA LEU A 634 -2.82 -25.16 1.23
C LEU A 634 -1.87 -26.12 1.93
N GLN A 635 -2.40 -27.31 2.33
CA GLN A 635 -1.67 -28.37 3.01
C GLN A 635 -1.55 -29.62 2.14
#